data_9bf3e4fe1733006d9d9e080c843d5399
#
_entry.id   9bf3e4fe1733006d9d9e080c843d5399
#
_cell.length_a   1.000
_cell.length_b   1.000
_cell.length_c   1.000
_cell.angle_alpha   90.00
_cell.angle_beta   90.00
_cell.angle_gamma   90.00
#
_symmetry.space_group_name_H-M   'P 1'
#
loop_
_entity.id
_entity.type
_entity.pdbx_description
1 polymer ?
#
loop_
_entity_poly.entity_id
_entity_poly.type
_entity_poly.pdbx_seq_one_letter_code
_entity_poly.pdbx_strand_id
1 'polypeptide(L)'
;MSAALLAGAALFGTAAAAPAASAETPTPTADAPAPTEAGTSFRTATVIRPGQQATAQASTGDYLYWQFPADAGQGATVDATVELPGADARHGESTWQLDVYDGLRRRQACRYGMQTRTAAADADTVELSCTLRTVRADAEPWSNDPLPGAYYVRLTTLHTASADAGLPVEAAVTATTTDAGSAQDVDGSPAAPLVQGSAARPEPDGGWSSGWWSARWLWTAAGAVLAALAGIAGYRATAGRGRPPHVPPSV
;
A
#
# COMPACT_ATOMS: atom_id res chain seq x y z
N MET A 1 -61.88 26.68 -25.31
CA MET A 1 -61.32 26.70 -26.65
C MET A 1 -59.82 26.57 -26.52
N SER A 2 -59.28 25.58 -27.17
CA SER A 2 -57.85 25.26 -27.44
C SER A 2 -56.93 25.06 -26.25
N ALA A 3 -56.78 23.76 -25.87
CA ALA A 3 -55.70 23.20 -25.08
C ALA A 3 -54.43 23.10 -25.94
N ALA A 4 -53.29 23.54 -25.41
CA ALA A 4 -51.99 23.26 -25.99
C ALA A 4 -51.18 22.37 -25.01
N LEU A 5 -51.04 21.11 -25.38
CA LEU A 5 -50.15 20.13 -24.73
C LEU A 5 -48.74 20.37 -25.23
N LEU A 6 -47.84 20.72 -24.31
CA LEU A 6 -46.39 20.71 -24.58
C LEU A 6 -45.79 19.38 -24.07
N ALA A 7 -45.45 18.51 -25.02
CA ALA A 7 -44.70 17.32 -24.78
C ALA A 7 -43.19 17.67 -24.72
N GLY A 8 -42.60 17.58 -23.53
CA GLY A 8 -41.17 17.67 -23.33
C GLY A 8 -40.48 16.33 -23.55
N ALA A 9 -39.74 16.18 -24.63
CA ALA A 9 -38.89 15.02 -24.89
C ALA A 9 -37.60 15.15 -24.07
N ALA A 10 -37.43 14.29 -23.07
CA ALA A 10 -36.17 14.14 -22.35
C ALA A 10 -35.23 13.23 -23.14
N LEU A 11 -34.19 13.82 -23.71
CA LEU A 11 -33.07 13.09 -24.31
C LEU A 11 -32.14 12.54 -23.20
N PHE A 12 -32.28 11.27 -22.91
CA PHE A 12 -31.29 10.55 -22.09
C PHE A 12 -30.06 10.28 -22.95
N GLY A 13 -29.01 11.08 -22.77
CA GLY A 13 -27.70 10.79 -23.32
C GLY A 13 -27.04 9.62 -22.53
N THR A 14 -26.90 8.48 -23.17
CA THR A 14 -26.10 7.38 -22.63
C THR A 14 -24.61 7.72 -22.76
N ALA A 15 -23.99 8.19 -21.69
CA ALA A 15 -22.55 8.28 -21.60
C ALA A 15 -22.00 6.84 -21.52
N ALA A 16 -21.37 6.36 -22.58
CA ALA A 16 -20.61 5.13 -22.58
C ALA A 16 -19.36 5.36 -21.71
N ALA A 17 -19.35 4.80 -20.47
CA ALA A 17 -18.17 4.73 -19.65
C ALA A 17 -17.22 3.69 -20.27
N ALA A 18 -16.09 4.14 -20.80
CA ALA A 18 -15.00 3.25 -21.18
C ALA A 18 -14.47 2.56 -19.92
N PRO A 19 -14.27 1.23 -19.93
CA PRO A 19 -13.63 0.57 -18.80
C PRO A 19 -12.20 1.07 -18.69
N ALA A 20 -11.84 1.68 -17.55
CA ALA A 20 -10.46 1.94 -17.21
C ALA A 20 -9.77 0.57 -17.06
N ALA A 21 -8.88 0.25 -17.97
CA ALA A 21 -8.01 -0.92 -17.83
C ALA A 21 -7.13 -0.69 -16.60
N SER A 22 -7.48 -1.34 -15.50
CA SER A 22 -6.60 -1.45 -14.35
C SER A 22 -5.39 -2.26 -14.80
N ALA A 23 -4.21 -1.65 -14.80
CA ALA A 23 -2.97 -2.40 -14.98
C ALA A 23 -2.83 -3.35 -13.79
N GLU A 24 -3.15 -4.61 -14.00
CA GLU A 24 -2.90 -5.67 -13.04
C GLU A 24 -1.39 -5.80 -12.88
N THR A 25 -0.88 -5.41 -11.72
CA THR A 25 0.50 -5.74 -11.33
C THR A 25 0.55 -7.25 -11.14
N PRO A 26 1.43 -7.98 -11.84
CA PRO A 26 1.46 -9.43 -11.75
C PRO A 26 1.77 -9.88 -10.32
N THR A 27 0.85 -10.62 -9.73
CA THR A 27 1.09 -11.29 -8.45
C THR A 27 2.13 -12.40 -8.69
N PRO A 28 3.26 -12.43 -7.97
CA PRO A 28 4.25 -13.48 -8.14
C PRO A 28 3.62 -14.83 -7.76
N THR A 29 3.50 -15.72 -8.75
CA THR A 29 3.04 -17.09 -8.56
C THR A 29 4.07 -17.87 -7.75
N ALA A 30 3.65 -18.89 -6.99
CA ALA A 30 4.53 -19.67 -6.11
C ALA A 30 5.75 -20.28 -6.83
N ASP A 31 5.64 -20.53 -8.13
CA ASP A 31 6.69 -21.11 -8.97
C ASP A 31 7.42 -20.07 -9.86
N ALA A 32 7.22 -18.77 -9.63
CA ALA A 32 7.94 -17.77 -10.42
C ALA A 32 9.44 -17.83 -10.11
N PRO A 33 10.31 -17.74 -11.14
CA PRO A 33 11.75 -17.71 -10.94
C PRO A 33 12.17 -16.52 -10.10
N ALA A 34 13.33 -16.62 -9.47
CA ALA A 34 13.90 -15.53 -8.70
C ALA A 34 14.14 -14.32 -9.61
N PRO A 35 13.78 -13.10 -9.18
CA PRO A 35 14.06 -11.90 -9.94
C PRO A 35 15.56 -11.67 -10.12
N THR A 36 15.94 -11.24 -11.31
CA THR A 36 17.33 -10.90 -11.67
C THR A 36 17.51 -9.41 -11.94
N GLU A 37 16.53 -8.60 -11.56
CA GLU A 37 16.52 -7.16 -11.75
C GLU A 37 16.06 -6.46 -10.47
N ALA A 38 16.54 -5.24 -10.27
CA ALA A 38 16.05 -4.31 -9.25
C ALA A 38 15.29 -3.15 -9.91
N GLY A 39 14.35 -2.58 -9.19
CA GLY A 39 13.78 -1.29 -9.57
C GLY A 39 14.74 -0.14 -9.26
N THR A 40 14.49 1.02 -9.86
CA THR A 40 15.28 2.25 -9.65
C THR A 40 14.57 3.26 -8.74
N SER A 41 13.37 2.94 -8.30
CA SER A 41 12.54 3.78 -7.43
C SER A 41 11.53 2.95 -6.65
N PHE A 42 10.86 3.55 -5.66
CA PHE A 42 9.76 2.91 -4.94
C PHE A 42 8.61 2.44 -5.85
N ARG A 43 8.38 3.11 -6.98
CA ARG A 43 7.29 2.78 -7.89
C ARG A 43 7.62 1.62 -8.82
N THR A 44 8.89 1.42 -9.10
CA THR A 44 9.41 0.37 -9.97
C THR A 44 10.08 -0.74 -9.19
N ALA A 45 9.97 -0.74 -7.86
CA ALA A 45 10.59 -1.74 -6.99
C ALA A 45 10.17 -3.15 -7.41
N THR A 46 11.16 -4.02 -7.61
CA THR A 46 10.94 -5.41 -8.00
C THR A 46 10.35 -6.20 -6.85
N VAL A 47 9.24 -6.89 -7.07
CA VAL A 47 8.58 -7.67 -6.03
C VAL A 47 9.33 -8.98 -5.81
N ILE A 48 9.68 -9.25 -4.57
CA ILE A 48 10.28 -10.51 -4.11
C ILE A 48 9.41 -11.17 -3.05
N ARG A 49 9.46 -12.47 -2.97
CA ARG A 49 8.77 -13.24 -1.93
C ARG A 49 9.66 -13.39 -0.70
N PRO A 50 9.07 -13.44 0.50
CA PRO A 50 9.83 -13.80 1.69
C PRO A 50 10.60 -15.12 1.50
N GLY A 51 11.89 -15.11 1.81
CA GLY A 51 12.80 -16.23 1.61
C GLY A 51 13.36 -16.39 0.19
N GLN A 52 12.88 -15.59 -0.78
CA GLN A 52 13.39 -15.62 -2.15
C GLN A 52 14.58 -14.68 -2.27
N GLN A 53 15.71 -15.19 -2.76
CA GLN A 53 16.83 -14.35 -3.15
C GLN A 53 16.57 -13.71 -4.51
N ALA A 54 16.77 -12.40 -4.61
CA ALA A 54 16.79 -11.67 -5.87
C ALA A 54 18.20 -11.16 -6.14
N THR A 55 18.61 -11.13 -7.40
CA THR A 55 19.88 -10.54 -7.82
C THR A 55 19.64 -9.36 -8.74
N ALA A 56 20.65 -8.50 -8.89
CA ALA A 56 20.62 -7.42 -9.88
C ALA A 56 22.05 -7.01 -10.26
N GLN A 57 22.25 -6.82 -11.55
CA GLN A 57 23.43 -6.13 -12.06
C GLN A 57 23.21 -4.64 -11.95
N ALA A 58 24.21 -3.91 -11.46
CA ALA A 58 24.10 -2.48 -11.20
C ALA A 58 25.47 -1.80 -11.35
N SER A 59 25.48 -0.50 -11.13
CA SER A 59 26.73 0.30 -11.09
C SER A 59 26.89 0.96 -9.73
N THR A 60 28.12 1.16 -9.32
CA THR A 60 28.44 1.94 -8.11
C THR A 60 27.81 3.33 -8.19
N GLY A 61 26.93 3.66 -7.24
CA GLY A 61 26.15 4.90 -7.21
C GLY A 61 24.68 4.72 -7.59
N ASP A 62 24.28 3.56 -8.08
CA ASP A 62 22.89 3.28 -8.37
C ASP A 62 22.06 3.11 -7.09
N TYR A 63 20.74 3.34 -7.24
CA TYR A 63 19.74 3.06 -6.25
C TYR A 63 18.94 1.83 -6.68
N LEU A 64 19.03 0.76 -5.90
CA LEU A 64 18.36 -0.50 -6.16
C LEU A 64 17.18 -0.67 -5.21
N TYR A 65 16.01 -1.01 -5.76
CA TYR A 65 14.79 -1.16 -4.98
C TYR A 65 14.12 -2.51 -5.19
N TRP A 66 13.79 -3.15 -4.08
CA TRP A 66 12.92 -4.34 -4.04
C TRP A 66 11.76 -4.10 -3.09
N GLN A 67 10.74 -4.92 -3.23
CA GLN A 67 9.54 -4.88 -2.39
C GLN A 67 9.19 -6.27 -1.93
N PHE A 68 8.85 -6.43 -0.65
CA PHE A 68 8.35 -7.68 -0.09
C PHE A 68 7.17 -7.41 0.86
N PRO A 69 6.25 -8.38 1.05
CA PRO A 69 5.17 -8.26 2.01
C PRO A 69 5.65 -8.66 3.41
N ALA A 70 5.14 -7.98 4.44
CA ALA A 70 5.22 -8.43 5.82
C ALA A 70 3.90 -8.14 6.55
N ASP A 71 3.42 -9.10 7.32
CA ASP A 71 2.14 -9.04 8.01
C ASP A 71 2.29 -8.79 9.51
N ALA A 72 1.16 -8.50 10.16
CA ALA A 72 1.11 -8.31 11.60
C ALA A 72 1.62 -9.57 12.33
N GLY A 73 2.42 -9.37 13.37
CA GLY A 73 3.03 -10.45 14.13
C GLY A 73 4.31 -11.01 13.53
N GLN A 74 4.71 -10.58 12.34
CA GLN A 74 5.94 -11.02 11.71
C GLN A 74 7.13 -10.14 12.06
N GLY A 75 8.27 -10.77 12.27
CA GLY A 75 9.59 -10.12 12.25
C GLY A 75 10.18 -10.22 10.85
N ALA A 76 10.66 -9.13 10.30
CA ALA A 76 11.31 -9.12 8.98
C ALA A 76 12.81 -8.90 9.12
N THR A 77 13.59 -9.71 8.38
CA THR A 77 15.05 -9.54 8.24
C THR A 77 15.39 -9.45 6.77
N VAL A 78 16.19 -8.47 6.42
CA VAL A 78 16.69 -8.24 5.06
C VAL A 78 18.21 -8.39 5.09
N ASP A 79 18.71 -9.28 4.26
CA ASP A 79 20.14 -9.48 4.04
C ASP A 79 20.49 -9.07 2.61
N ALA A 80 21.61 -8.39 2.45
CA ALA A 80 22.12 -7.96 1.15
C ALA A 80 23.62 -8.26 1.06
N THR A 81 24.02 -8.82 -0.06
CA THR A 81 25.42 -9.04 -0.42
C THR A 81 25.69 -8.28 -1.71
N VAL A 82 26.76 -7.52 -1.75
CA VAL A 82 27.21 -6.83 -2.97
C VAL A 82 28.56 -7.41 -3.35
N GLU A 83 28.65 -7.97 -4.55
CA GLU A 83 29.90 -8.36 -5.16
C GLU A 83 30.52 -7.15 -5.84
N LEU A 84 31.76 -6.88 -5.47
CA LEU A 84 32.50 -5.70 -5.92
C LEU A 84 33.45 -6.08 -7.08
N PRO A 85 33.78 -5.11 -7.96
CA PRO A 85 34.81 -5.34 -8.96
C PRO A 85 36.16 -5.71 -8.32
N GLY A 86 36.98 -6.41 -9.06
CA GLY A 86 38.32 -6.78 -8.58
C GLY A 86 39.13 -5.58 -8.04
N ALA A 87 39.98 -5.84 -7.07
CA ALA A 87 40.76 -4.81 -6.37
C ALA A 87 41.64 -3.95 -7.30
N ASP A 88 42.07 -4.51 -8.41
CA ASP A 88 42.87 -3.84 -9.44
C ASP A 88 42.06 -2.80 -10.23
N ALA A 89 40.77 -2.92 -10.28
CA ALA A 89 39.86 -1.97 -10.92
C ALA A 89 39.38 -0.84 -10.01
N ARG A 90 39.64 -0.94 -8.70
CA ARG A 90 39.15 0.01 -7.69
C ARG A 90 40.28 0.89 -7.16
N HIS A 91 39.93 2.16 -6.90
CA HIS A 91 40.89 3.17 -6.47
C HIS A 91 40.76 3.57 -5.02
N GLY A 92 39.72 3.05 -4.34
CA GLY A 92 39.47 3.40 -2.95
C GLY A 92 38.41 2.53 -2.26
N GLU A 93 38.10 2.90 -1.02
CA GLU A 93 37.01 2.31 -0.26
C GLU A 93 35.65 2.76 -0.78
N SER A 94 34.63 1.93 -0.54
CA SER A 94 33.25 2.27 -0.82
C SER A 94 32.35 1.98 0.37
N THR A 95 31.42 2.90 0.67
CA THR A 95 30.48 2.72 1.79
C THR A 95 29.09 2.43 1.23
N TRP A 96 28.54 1.31 1.63
CA TRP A 96 27.24 0.81 1.20
C TRP A 96 26.20 0.95 2.30
N GLN A 97 24.95 1.16 1.91
CA GLN A 97 23.82 1.31 2.83
C GLN A 97 22.61 0.51 2.37
N LEU A 98 22.03 -0.20 3.34
CA LEU A 98 20.78 -0.93 3.25
C LEU A 98 19.73 -0.20 4.08
N ASP A 99 18.69 0.29 3.46
CA ASP A 99 17.54 0.90 4.13
C ASP A 99 16.28 0.08 3.90
N VAL A 100 15.45 -0.02 4.91
CA VAL A 100 14.12 -0.62 4.79
C VAL A 100 13.05 0.44 5.09
N TYR A 101 12.02 0.48 4.26
CA TYR A 101 10.90 1.41 4.37
C TYR A 101 9.59 0.63 4.46
N ASP A 102 8.62 1.16 5.18
CA ASP A 102 7.25 0.62 5.21
C ASP A 102 6.43 1.07 3.99
N GLY A 103 5.18 0.62 3.91
CA GLY A 103 4.25 0.97 2.83
C GLY A 103 3.94 2.47 2.72
N LEU A 104 4.12 3.22 3.79
CA LEU A 104 4.03 4.68 3.82
C LEU A 104 5.36 5.37 3.43
N ARG A 105 6.36 4.59 3.04
CA ARG A 105 7.73 5.05 2.71
C ARG A 105 8.44 5.72 3.87
N ARG A 106 8.10 5.35 5.09
CA ARG A 106 8.83 5.77 6.28
C ARG A 106 10.00 4.83 6.50
N ARG A 107 11.20 5.39 6.65
CA ARG A 107 12.40 4.59 6.93
C ARG A 107 12.23 3.91 8.30
N GLN A 108 12.38 2.61 8.31
CA GLN A 108 12.32 1.79 9.52
C GLN A 108 13.71 1.60 10.11
N ALA A 109 13.83 1.79 11.42
CA ALA A 109 15.08 1.53 12.11
C ALA A 109 15.29 0.04 12.28
N CYS A 110 16.47 -0.46 11.91
CA CYS A 110 16.85 -1.83 12.21
C CYS A 110 17.11 -1.99 13.71
N ARG A 111 16.55 -3.02 14.28
CA ARG A 111 16.81 -3.40 15.67
C ARG A 111 18.17 -4.09 15.80
N TYR A 112 18.52 -4.90 14.79
CA TYR A 112 19.78 -5.61 14.69
C TYR A 112 20.27 -5.58 13.25
N GLY A 113 21.56 -5.83 13.07
CA GLY A 113 22.23 -5.91 11.78
C GLY A 113 23.08 -4.70 11.46
N MET A 114 23.81 -4.81 10.39
CA MET A 114 24.75 -3.79 9.90
C MET A 114 24.17 -3.13 8.65
N GLN A 115 23.47 -2.02 8.83
CA GLN A 115 22.84 -1.28 7.74
C GLN A 115 23.83 -0.51 6.86
N THR A 116 24.98 -0.17 7.39
CA THR A 116 26.00 0.59 6.67
C THR A 116 27.34 -0.10 6.87
N ARG A 117 28.07 -0.30 5.79
CA ARG A 117 29.39 -0.94 5.81
C ARG A 117 30.32 -0.30 4.80
N THR A 118 31.56 -0.13 5.21
CA THR A 118 32.62 0.31 4.31
C THR A 118 33.44 -0.89 3.89
N ALA A 119 33.53 -1.10 2.57
CA ALA A 119 34.42 -2.06 1.96
C ALA A 119 35.78 -1.41 1.73
N ALA A 120 36.83 -2.05 2.18
CA ALA A 120 38.20 -1.67 1.82
C ALA A 120 38.44 -1.84 0.31
N ALA A 121 39.48 -1.21 -0.21
CA ALA A 121 39.77 -1.27 -1.64
C ALA A 121 40.06 -2.70 -2.16
N ASP A 122 40.46 -3.60 -1.29
CA ASP A 122 40.78 -5.00 -1.57
C ASP A 122 39.65 -6.00 -1.22
N ALA A 123 38.52 -5.52 -0.69
CA ALA A 123 37.41 -6.39 -0.34
C ALA A 123 36.66 -6.86 -1.60
N ASP A 124 36.34 -8.11 -1.73
CA ASP A 124 35.60 -8.66 -2.87
C ASP A 124 34.07 -8.51 -2.69
N THR A 125 33.60 -8.46 -1.44
CA THR A 125 32.18 -8.42 -1.12
C THR A 125 31.88 -7.47 0.03
N VAL A 126 30.62 -7.00 0.08
CA VAL A 126 30.03 -6.29 1.23
C VAL A 126 28.76 -6.97 1.64
N GLU A 127 28.66 -7.31 2.91
CA GLU A 127 27.46 -7.88 3.50
C GLU A 127 26.78 -6.85 4.40
N LEU A 128 25.48 -6.69 4.23
CA LEU A 128 24.63 -5.80 5.00
C LEU A 128 23.43 -6.57 5.51
N SER A 129 22.94 -6.23 6.69
CA SER A 129 21.71 -6.83 7.20
C SER A 129 20.88 -5.85 8.02
N CYS A 130 19.59 -6.10 8.07
CA CYS A 130 18.64 -5.31 8.80
C CYS A 130 17.51 -6.19 9.34
N THR A 131 17.43 -6.36 10.65
CA THR A 131 16.29 -6.99 11.31
C THR A 131 15.40 -5.90 11.89
N LEU A 132 14.17 -5.84 11.44
CA LEU A 132 13.17 -4.89 11.91
C LEU A 132 12.58 -5.31 13.26
N ARG A 133 11.89 -4.38 13.91
CA ARG A 133 10.97 -4.72 15.00
C ARG A 133 9.79 -5.52 14.41
N THR A 134 9.15 -6.31 15.27
CA THR A 134 7.94 -7.04 14.90
C THR A 134 6.89 -6.05 14.36
N VAL A 135 6.28 -6.43 13.23
CA VAL A 135 5.19 -5.70 12.60
C VAL A 135 3.97 -5.75 13.51
N ARG A 136 3.40 -4.62 13.83
CA ARG A 136 2.23 -4.52 14.71
C ARG A 136 0.93 -4.51 13.89
N ALA A 137 -0.12 -5.10 14.44
CA ALA A 137 -1.44 -5.09 13.81
C ALA A 137 -1.99 -3.66 13.73
N ASP A 138 -1.71 -2.87 14.74
CA ASP A 138 -2.07 -1.46 14.87
C ASP A 138 -0.86 -0.66 15.37
N ALA A 139 -0.74 0.57 14.91
CA ALA A 139 0.23 1.53 15.42
C ALA A 139 -0.38 2.92 15.40
N GLU A 140 -0.04 3.70 16.40
CA GLU A 140 -0.46 5.09 16.45
C GLU A 140 0.08 5.85 15.23
N PRO A 141 -0.70 6.76 14.62
CA PRO A 141 -0.29 7.47 13.40
C PRO A 141 1.05 8.23 13.51
N TRP A 142 1.39 8.66 14.72
CA TRP A 142 2.65 9.35 15.01
C TRP A 142 3.79 8.40 15.40
N SER A 143 3.50 7.14 15.64
CA SER A 143 4.50 6.11 15.91
C SER A 143 5.23 5.74 14.63
N ASN A 144 6.53 5.53 14.70
CA ASN A 144 7.30 4.95 13.59
C ASN A 144 7.40 3.42 13.72
N ASP A 145 6.37 2.79 14.28
CA ASP A 145 6.30 1.34 14.33
C ASP A 145 6.03 0.75 12.94
N PRO A 146 6.62 -0.41 12.63
CA PRO A 146 6.34 -1.11 11.38
C PRO A 146 4.86 -1.47 11.29
N LEU A 147 4.22 -1.12 10.17
CA LEU A 147 2.82 -1.45 9.87
C LEU A 147 2.73 -2.61 8.89
N PRO A 148 1.65 -3.43 8.95
CA PRO A 148 1.43 -4.49 7.97
C PRO A 148 1.36 -3.94 6.55
N GLY A 149 1.94 -4.63 5.59
CA GLY A 149 1.85 -4.26 4.20
C GLY A 149 3.10 -4.51 3.39
N ALA A 150 3.28 -3.69 2.38
CA ALA A 150 4.45 -3.73 1.52
C ALA A 150 5.64 -3.03 2.18
N TYR A 151 6.77 -3.68 2.19
CA TYR A 151 8.05 -3.13 2.63
C TYR A 151 8.95 -2.96 1.44
N TYR A 152 9.75 -1.89 1.45
CA TYR A 152 10.70 -1.59 0.40
C TYR A 152 12.12 -1.68 0.95
N VAL A 153 12.96 -2.34 0.21
CA VAL A 153 14.41 -2.40 0.44
C VAL A 153 15.06 -1.42 -0.52
N ARG A 154 15.95 -0.59 -0.02
CA ARG A 154 16.82 0.26 -0.83
C ARG A 154 18.27 -0.08 -0.53
N LEU A 155 19.01 -0.45 -1.55
CA LEU A 155 20.46 -0.64 -1.49
C LEU A 155 21.14 0.44 -2.35
N THR A 156 22.15 1.10 -1.80
CA THR A 156 22.87 2.15 -2.51
C THR A 156 24.27 2.36 -1.95
N THR A 157 25.12 3.03 -2.71
CA THR A 157 26.44 3.48 -2.28
C THR A 157 26.34 4.90 -1.72
N LEU A 158 26.78 5.12 -0.48
CA LEU A 158 26.84 6.45 0.13
C LEU A 158 28.09 7.21 -0.24
N HIS A 159 29.20 6.50 -0.34
CA HIS A 159 30.51 7.07 -0.63
C HIS A 159 31.32 6.10 -1.48
N THR A 160 31.99 6.63 -2.46
CA THR A 160 32.95 5.92 -3.30
C THR A 160 33.99 6.91 -3.83
N ALA A 161 35.17 6.43 -4.17
CA ALA A 161 36.15 7.26 -4.89
C ALA A 161 35.57 7.73 -6.24
N SER A 162 35.81 8.94 -6.64
CA SER A 162 35.25 9.52 -7.88
C SER A 162 35.62 8.71 -9.13
N ALA A 163 36.77 8.06 -9.11
CA ALA A 163 37.23 7.18 -10.19
C ALA A 163 36.48 5.85 -10.26
N ASP A 164 35.84 5.45 -9.16
CA ASP A 164 35.11 4.18 -9.01
C ASP A 164 33.61 4.34 -9.23
N ALA A 165 33.15 5.56 -9.51
CA ALA A 165 31.75 5.80 -9.83
C ALA A 165 31.38 5.13 -11.15
N GLY A 166 30.27 4.37 -11.15
CA GLY A 166 29.82 3.65 -12.34
C GLY A 166 30.49 2.29 -12.58
N LEU A 167 31.37 1.82 -11.69
CA LEU A 167 31.92 0.48 -11.79
C LEU A 167 30.81 -0.57 -11.64
N PRO A 168 30.86 -1.68 -12.40
CA PRO A 168 29.84 -2.73 -12.34
C PRO A 168 29.91 -3.47 -11.00
N VAL A 169 28.73 -3.75 -10.44
CA VAL A 169 28.54 -4.54 -9.23
C VAL A 169 27.39 -5.51 -9.41
N GLU A 170 27.39 -6.60 -8.65
CA GLU A 170 26.24 -7.49 -8.54
C GLU A 170 25.69 -7.45 -7.11
N ALA A 171 24.40 -7.21 -6.98
CA ALA A 171 23.71 -7.21 -5.69
C ALA A 171 22.80 -8.42 -5.58
N ALA A 172 22.84 -9.09 -4.44
CA ALA A 172 21.91 -10.13 -4.04
C ALA A 172 21.18 -9.69 -2.78
N VAL A 173 19.84 -9.79 -2.78
CA VAL A 173 18.99 -9.39 -1.65
C VAL A 173 18.03 -10.53 -1.31
N THR A 174 17.90 -10.82 -0.02
CA THR A 174 16.91 -11.77 0.52
C THR A 174 16.17 -11.10 1.65
N ALA A 175 14.84 -11.10 1.59
CA ALA A 175 13.98 -10.68 2.68
C ALA A 175 13.30 -11.90 3.26
N THR A 176 13.46 -12.13 4.56
CA THR A 176 12.79 -13.21 5.28
C THR A 176 11.79 -12.66 6.27
N THR A 177 10.66 -13.33 6.42
CA THR A 177 9.67 -13.02 7.46
C THR A 177 9.48 -14.25 8.33
N THR A 178 9.46 -14.04 9.65
CA THR A 178 9.25 -15.11 10.63
C THR A 178 8.14 -14.69 11.58
N ASP A 179 7.26 -15.63 11.94
CA ASP A 179 6.23 -15.36 12.93
C ASP A 179 6.86 -15.16 14.30
N ALA A 180 6.71 -13.97 14.83
CA ALA A 180 7.27 -13.59 16.13
C ALA A 180 6.30 -13.89 17.30
N GLY A 181 5.17 -14.53 17.05
CA GLY A 181 4.19 -14.96 18.05
C GLY A 181 3.45 -13.84 18.78
N SER A 182 3.59 -12.60 18.32
CA SER A 182 2.99 -11.42 18.96
C SER A 182 1.87 -10.79 18.13
N ALA A 183 1.27 -11.53 17.19
CA ALA A 183 0.01 -11.12 16.61
C ALA A 183 -0.99 -11.08 17.76
N GLN A 184 -1.18 -9.91 18.34
CA GLN A 184 -2.32 -9.67 19.23
C GLN A 184 -3.52 -9.67 18.30
N ASP A 185 -4.30 -10.74 18.35
CA ASP A 185 -5.61 -10.75 17.76
C ASP A 185 -6.43 -9.66 18.43
N VAL A 186 -6.50 -8.52 17.79
CA VAL A 186 -7.52 -7.52 18.11
C VAL A 186 -8.75 -7.97 17.32
N ASP A 187 -9.59 -8.78 17.94
CA ASP A 187 -10.87 -9.24 17.40
C ASP A 187 -10.85 -9.63 15.90
N GLY A 188 -10.30 -10.79 15.60
CA GLY A 188 -10.40 -11.38 14.25
C GLY A 188 -9.19 -12.18 13.85
N SER A 189 -9.39 -13.08 12.90
CA SER A 189 -8.31 -13.84 12.28
C SER A 189 -7.25 -12.89 11.73
N PRO A 190 -5.95 -13.22 11.86
CA PRO A 190 -4.88 -12.45 11.27
C PRO A 190 -5.19 -12.22 9.79
N ALA A 191 -5.07 -10.98 9.35
CA ALA A 191 -5.27 -10.66 7.95
C ALA A 191 -4.29 -11.50 7.13
N ALA A 192 -4.78 -12.12 6.06
CA ALA A 192 -3.91 -12.81 5.12
C ALA A 192 -2.83 -11.83 4.65
N PRO A 193 -1.57 -12.30 4.42
CA PRO A 193 -0.49 -11.45 3.96
C PRO A 193 -0.97 -10.57 2.82
N LEU A 194 -0.70 -9.27 2.90
CA LEU A 194 -1.02 -8.32 1.84
C LEU A 194 -0.07 -8.58 0.65
N VAL A 195 -0.31 -9.65 -0.07
CA VAL A 195 0.28 -9.84 -1.39
C VAL A 195 -0.38 -8.83 -2.32
N GLN A 196 0.41 -8.12 -3.10
CA GLN A 196 -0.12 -7.25 -4.15
C GLN A 196 -1.05 -8.07 -5.04
N GLY A 197 -2.31 -7.65 -5.17
CA GLY A 197 -3.32 -8.38 -5.94
C GLY A 197 -4.24 -9.31 -5.15
N SER A 198 -4.03 -9.55 -3.86
CA SER A 198 -5.07 -10.16 -3.04
C SER A 198 -6.20 -9.15 -2.84
N ALA A 199 -7.09 -9.11 -3.84
CA ALA A 199 -8.38 -8.51 -3.67
C ALA A 199 -9.10 -9.21 -2.52
N ALA A 200 -9.76 -8.43 -1.71
CA ALA A 200 -10.69 -8.83 -0.69
C ALA A 200 -10.07 -9.46 0.57
N ARG A 201 -9.87 -8.60 1.55
CA ARG A 201 -10.08 -9.02 2.94
C ARG A 201 -11.30 -9.93 2.98
N PRO A 202 -11.22 -11.13 3.54
CA PRO A 202 -12.42 -11.84 3.90
C PRO A 202 -13.24 -10.90 4.77
N GLU A 203 -14.45 -10.63 4.36
CA GLU A 203 -15.36 -9.77 5.10
C GLU A 203 -15.59 -10.42 6.46
N PRO A 204 -15.43 -9.70 7.58
CA PRO A 204 -15.65 -10.28 8.89
C PRO A 204 -17.06 -10.85 8.96
N ASP A 205 -17.24 -11.99 9.66
CA ASP A 205 -18.54 -12.60 9.88
C ASP A 205 -19.49 -11.55 10.49
N GLY A 206 -20.57 -11.22 9.75
CA GLY A 206 -21.47 -10.13 10.11
C GLY A 206 -21.09 -8.76 9.53
N GLY A 207 -20.06 -8.66 8.72
CA GLY A 207 -19.71 -7.46 7.96
C GLY A 207 -20.77 -7.10 6.91
N TRP A 208 -20.68 -5.89 6.39
CA TRP A 208 -21.57 -5.40 5.34
C TRP A 208 -21.21 -6.04 4.01
N SER A 209 -21.95 -7.06 3.60
CA SER A 209 -21.66 -7.73 2.33
C SER A 209 -21.83 -6.76 1.16
N SER A 210 -20.92 -6.81 0.20
CA SER A 210 -21.02 -6.07 -1.07
C SER A 210 -22.04 -6.70 -2.04
N GLY A 211 -22.71 -7.78 -1.63
CA GLY A 211 -23.73 -8.45 -2.43
C GLY A 211 -24.90 -7.54 -2.75
N TRP A 212 -25.53 -7.75 -3.93
CA TRP A 212 -26.73 -7.05 -4.39
C TRP A 212 -27.87 -7.05 -3.35
N TRP A 213 -27.98 -8.11 -2.54
CA TRP A 213 -28.93 -8.28 -1.44
C TRP A 213 -28.22 -8.25 -0.10
N SER A 214 -27.84 -7.09 0.38
CA SER A 214 -27.32 -6.93 1.73
C SER A 214 -28.35 -6.27 2.65
N ALA A 215 -28.25 -6.50 3.95
CA ALA A 215 -29.07 -5.85 4.97
C ALA A 215 -29.06 -4.30 4.88
N ARG A 216 -28.06 -3.73 4.23
CA ARG A 216 -27.99 -2.29 3.90
C ARG A 216 -29.24 -1.79 3.20
N TRP A 217 -29.76 -2.53 2.25
CA TRP A 217 -30.93 -2.12 1.48
C TRP A 217 -32.19 -2.05 2.35
N LEU A 218 -32.32 -2.94 3.33
CA LEU A 218 -33.41 -2.90 4.29
C LEU A 218 -33.35 -1.63 5.15
N TRP A 219 -32.18 -1.29 5.65
CA TRP A 219 -31.99 -0.08 6.44
C TRP A 219 -32.15 1.20 5.61
N THR A 220 -31.67 1.20 4.37
CA THR A 220 -31.87 2.32 3.45
C THR A 220 -33.34 2.51 3.12
N ALA A 221 -34.07 1.43 2.83
CA ALA A 221 -35.49 1.48 2.56
C ALA A 221 -36.29 1.95 3.80
N ALA A 222 -35.97 1.43 4.97
CA ALA A 222 -36.61 1.86 6.22
C ALA A 222 -36.34 3.34 6.50
N GLY A 223 -35.12 3.80 6.32
CA GLY A 223 -34.77 5.22 6.45
C GLY A 223 -35.53 6.12 5.47
N ALA A 224 -35.65 5.70 4.21
CA ALA A 224 -36.41 6.44 3.20
C ALA A 224 -37.89 6.55 3.54
N VAL A 225 -38.52 5.47 4.03
CA VAL A 225 -39.92 5.49 4.47
C VAL A 225 -40.10 6.42 5.65
N LEU A 226 -39.25 6.37 6.66
CA LEU A 226 -39.31 7.25 7.82
C LEU A 226 -39.15 8.72 7.44
N ALA A 227 -38.22 9.04 6.53
CA ALA A 227 -38.02 10.37 6.03
C ALA A 227 -39.25 10.90 5.26
N ALA A 228 -39.89 10.06 4.44
CA ALA A 228 -41.11 10.42 3.73
C ALA A 228 -42.29 10.69 4.70
N LEU A 229 -42.46 9.83 5.71
CA LEU A 229 -43.49 10.02 6.73
C LEU A 229 -43.29 11.29 7.57
N ALA A 230 -42.05 11.57 7.95
CA ALA A 230 -41.69 12.81 8.64
C ALA A 230 -41.94 14.05 7.77
N GLY A 231 -41.62 13.98 6.47
CA GLY A 231 -41.96 15.04 5.52
C GLY A 231 -43.43 15.31 5.36
N ILE A 232 -44.25 14.26 5.25
CA ILE A 232 -45.72 14.36 5.17
C ILE A 232 -46.32 14.94 6.46
N ALA A 233 -45.82 14.46 7.62
CA ALA A 233 -46.26 14.95 8.93
C ALA A 233 -45.91 16.43 9.12
N GLY A 234 -44.68 16.83 8.75
CA GLY A 234 -44.22 18.21 8.75
C GLY A 234 -45.07 19.12 7.82
N TYR A 235 -45.34 18.64 6.61
CA TYR A 235 -46.20 19.37 5.66
C TYR A 235 -47.62 19.56 6.19
N ARG A 236 -48.23 18.51 6.76
CA ARG A 236 -49.58 18.62 7.36
C ARG A 236 -49.60 19.55 8.57
N ALA A 237 -48.59 19.54 9.40
CA ALA A 237 -48.48 20.43 10.53
C ALA A 237 -48.32 21.90 10.16
N THR A 238 -47.69 22.20 9.03
CA THR A 238 -47.54 23.56 8.52
C THR A 238 -48.69 24.03 7.63
N ALA A 239 -49.24 23.15 6.80
CA ALA A 239 -50.37 23.48 5.90
C ALA A 239 -51.68 23.74 6.65
N GLY A 240 -51.87 23.16 7.85
CA GLY A 240 -53.09 23.37 8.66
C GLY A 240 -53.13 24.68 9.45
N ARG A 241 -52.12 25.54 9.37
CA ARG A 241 -52.03 26.82 10.10
C ARG A 241 -52.13 28.04 9.20
N GLY A 242 -52.97 27.99 8.16
CA GLY A 242 -53.36 29.18 7.42
C GLY A 242 -54.17 30.10 8.32
N ARG A 243 -53.56 31.16 8.87
CA ARG A 243 -54.23 32.25 9.55
C ARG A 243 -55.08 32.95 8.49
N PRO A 244 -56.41 33.16 8.70
CA PRO A 244 -57.20 33.92 7.78
C PRO A 244 -56.64 35.37 7.73
N PRO A 245 -56.57 35.99 6.54
CA PRO A 245 -56.12 37.38 6.40
C PRO A 245 -57.05 38.30 7.19
N HIS A 246 -56.44 39.02 8.14
CA HIS A 246 -57.16 40.05 8.89
C HIS A 246 -57.40 41.22 7.94
N VAL A 247 -58.64 41.38 7.44
CA VAL A 247 -59.08 42.55 6.66
C VAL A 247 -59.42 43.63 7.68
N PRO A 248 -58.76 44.80 7.69
CA PRO A 248 -59.13 45.91 8.55
C PRO A 248 -60.46 46.50 8.08
N PRO A 249 -61.36 46.95 8.99
CA PRO A 249 -62.64 47.57 8.62
C PRO A 249 -62.36 48.91 7.92
N SER A 250 -62.99 49.11 6.74
CA SER A 250 -63.02 50.38 6.05
C SER A 250 -63.84 51.37 6.88
N VAL A 251 -63.26 52.56 7.14
CA VAL A 251 -63.91 53.75 7.67
C VAL A 251 -64.53 54.54 6.54
#